data_a661309c7c60930bde8bff5fdbc154a0
#
_entry.id   a661309c7c60930bde8bff5fdbc154a0
#
_cell.length_a   1.000
_cell.length_b   1.000
_cell.length_c   1.000
_cell.angle_alpha   90.00
_cell.angle_beta   90.00
_cell.angle_gamma   90.00
#
_symmetry.space_group_name_H-M   'P 1'
#
loop_
_entity.id
_entity.type
_entity.pdbx_description
1 polymer ?
#
loop_
_entity_poly.entity_id
_entity_poly.type
_entity_poly.pdbx_seq_one_letter_code
_entity_poly.pdbx_strand_id
1 'polypeptide(L)'
;DNMGHDMFFIKPEAKEQLLQLKHDFQAEGKKDDPFELKYIIDNFVRNPEIGFVPTDSIVMTVDKAAVLRSGMKLPHGKDSIPEKMHISLRGKRMLTKSEMMVYEMLAHHNWTRPLYMSTTLGGDNQAGLDNYLMLEGLAARVTPFKLGDSGVDTERMYDNFMKKFRYGHIADPKVYVDQTVMRTCYTHRMRFAQLAQQLIKEGKRDKALKALEKCEQVLPQRQVPYEV
;
A
#
# COMPACT_ATOMS: atom_id res chain seq x y z
N ASP A 1 10.52 20.76 16.81
CA ASP A 1 10.71 19.30 16.73
C ASP A 1 9.77 18.57 17.69
N ASN A 2 8.45 18.65 17.40
CA ASN A 2 7.39 18.14 18.28
C ASN A 2 7.03 16.66 18.01
N MET A 3 7.87 15.91 17.37
CA MET A 3 7.66 14.48 17.18
C MET A 3 8.09 13.63 18.39
N GLY A 4 7.99 14.19 19.60
CA GLY A 4 8.21 13.48 20.86
C GLY A 4 7.06 12.58 21.30
N HIS A 5 5.92 12.65 20.62
CA HIS A 5 4.78 11.78 20.93
C HIS A 5 4.87 10.49 20.12
N ASP A 6 4.80 9.35 20.80
CA ASP A 6 4.79 8.03 20.14
C ASP A 6 3.43 7.72 19.48
N MET A 7 2.39 8.52 19.79
CA MET A 7 1.03 8.34 19.30
C MET A 7 0.34 9.68 19.03
N PHE A 8 -0.44 9.73 17.95
CA PHE A 8 -1.24 10.88 17.54
C PHE A 8 -2.72 10.51 17.62
N PHE A 9 -3.46 11.18 18.49
CA PHE A 9 -4.88 10.93 18.65
C PHE A 9 -5.68 11.41 17.44
N ILE A 10 -6.69 10.64 17.07
CA ILE A 10 -7.67 11.03 16.06
C ILE A 10 -8.88 11.57 16.80
N LYS A 11 -9.26 12.81 16.52
CA LYS A 11 -10.40 13.50 17.13
C LYS A 11 -11.44 13.86 16.07
N PRO A 12 -12.34 12.91 15.71
CA PRO A 12 -13.33 13.13 14.66
C PRO A 12 -14.31 14.26 14.99
N GLU A 13 -14.51 14.57 16.27
CA GLU A 13 -15.30 15.71 16.76
C GLU A 13 -14.76 17.05 16.32
N ALA A 14 -13.44 17.17 16.07
CA ALA A 14 -12.83 18.38 15.55
C ALA A 14 -13.10 18.62 14.04
N LYS A 15 -13.80 17.68 13.38
CA LYS A 15 -14.16 17.78 11.97
C LYS A 15 -15.00 19.04 11.65
N GLU A 16 -15.81 19.49 12.59
CA GLU A 16 -16.60 20.72 12.42
C GLU A 16 -15.71 21.95 12.21
N GLN A 17 -14.55 22.00 12.87
CA GLN A 17 -13.55 23.06 12.65
C GLN A 17 -13.01 23.03 11.20
N LEU A 18 -12.76 21.85 10.66
CA LEU A 18 -12.33 21.71 9.25
C LEU A 18 -13.43 22.12 8.27
N LEU A 19 -14.68 21.82 8.58
CA LEU A 19 -15.83 22.24 7.75
C LEU A 19 -15.98 23.74 7.74
N GLN A 20 -15.84 24.40 8.89
CA GLN A 20 -15.87 25.86 8.99
C GLN A 20 -14.69 26.47 8.20
N LEU A 21 -13.47 25.98 8.39
CA LEU A 21 -12.32 26.43 7.62
C LEU A 21 -12.50 26.27 6.11
N LYS A 22 -13.13 25.16 5.69
CA LYS A 22 -13.42 24.93 4.27
C LYS A 22 -14.40 25.95 3.71
N HIS A 23 -15.42 26.29 4.47
CA HIS A 23 -16.38 27.33 4.10
C HIS A 23 -15.69 28.70 3.99
N ASP A 24 -14.83 29.04 4.98
CA ASP A 24 -14.09 30.30 4.99
C ASP A 24 -13.13 30.40 3.80
N PHE A 25 -12.40 29.32 3.49
CA PHE A 25 -11.51 29.27 2.32
C PHE A 25 -12.26 29.44 1.00
N GLN A 26 -13.47 28.85 0.88
CA GLN A 26 -14.31 29.04 -0.29
C GLN A 26 -14.78 30.50 -0.42
N ALA A 27 -15.18 31.12 0.70
CA ALA A 27 -15.57 32.53 0.73
C ALA A 27 -14.44 33.48 0.35
N GLU A 28 -13.19 33.15 0.73
CA GLU A 28 -11.97 33.89 0.41
C GLU A 28 -11.39 33.55 -0.98
N GLY A 29 -11.97 32.60 -1.71
CA GLY A 29 -11.48 32.14 -3.02
C GLY A 29 -10.16 31.36 -2.94
N LYS A 30 -9.79 30.84 -1.78
CA LYS A 30 -8.62 29.96 -1.59
C LYS A 30 -8.89 28.58 -2.19
N LYS A 31 -7.86 28.00 -2.78
CA LYS A 31 -7.93 26.64 -3.36
C LYS A 31 -7.55 25.52 -2.39
N ASP A 32 -7.09 25.90 -1.19
CA ASP A 32 -6.68 24.94 -0.18
C ASP A 32 -7.89 24.14 0.34
N ASP A 33 -7.70 22.85 0.59
CA ASP A 33 -8.72 21.99 1.20
C ASP A 33 -8.23 21.60 2.62
N PRO A 34 -8.90 22.03 3.70
CA PRO A 34 -8.50 21.69 5.08
C PRO A 34 -8.47 20.17 5.36
N PHE A 35 -9.14 19.36 4.55
CA PHE A 35 -9.12 17.90 4.64
C PHE A 35 -7.91 17.28 3.92
N GLU A 36 -7.12 18.09 3.21
CA GLU A 36 -5.93 17.61 2.51
C GLU A 36 -4.89 17.15 3.53
N LEU A 37 -4.31 15.96 3.29
CA LEU A 37 -3.33 15.33 4.18
C LEU A 37 -2.20 16.28 4.57
N LYS A 38 -1.64 16.99 3.59
CA LYS A 38 -0.56 17.94 3.84
C LYS A 38 -1.01 19.08 4.76
N TYR A 39 -2.21 19.63 4.54
CA TYR A 39 -2.75 20.70 5.38
C TYR A 39 -2.94 20.24 6.84
N ILE A 40 -3.48 19.03 7.03
CA ILE A 40 -3.67 18.42 8.36
C ILE A 40 -2.32 18.27 9.07
N ILE A 41 -1.31 17.73 8.38
CA ILE A 41 0.02 17.55 8.98
C ILE A 41 0.62 18.91 9.38
N ASP A 42 0.64 19.87 8.48
CA ASP A 42 1.32 21.14 8.69
C ASP A 42 0.63 22.01 9.76
N ASN A 43 -0.71 22.00 9.84
CA ASN A 43 -1.45 22.93 10.71
C ASN A 43 -1.98 22.30 12.00
N PHE A 44 -2.15 20.97 12.06
CA PHE A 44 -2.68 20.28 13.24
C PHE A 44 -1.64 19.37 13.90
N VAL A 45 -1.03 18.47 13.15
CA VAL A 45 -0.12 17.46 13.71
C VAL A 45 1.19 18.09 14.19
N ARG A 46 1.77 18.99 13.40
CA ARG A 46 3.02 19.68 13.72
C ARG A 46 2.85 20.88 14.66
N ASN A 47 1.61 21.32 14.85
CA ASN A 47 1.34 22.43 15.75
C ASN A 47 1.49 21.96 17.21
N PRO A 48 2.41 22.55 18.00
CA PRO A 48 2.67 22.13 19.37
C PRO A 48 1.47 22.29 20.31
N GLU A 49 0.56 23.21 20.00
CA GLU A 49 -0.64 23.47 20.80
C GLU A 49 -1.77 22.51 20.48
N ILE A 50 -1.73 21.84 19.31
CA ILE A 50 -2.79 20.97 18.81
C ILE A 50 -2.36 19.49 18.91
N GLY A 51 -1.40 19.06 18.11
CA GLY A 51 -0.76 17.74 18.18
C GLY A 51 -1.67 16.53 17.92
N PHE A 52 -2.81 16.68 17.21
CA PHE A 52 -3.73 15.60 16.91
C PHE A 52 -4.22 15.64 15.44
N VAL A 53 -4.85 14.56 15.00
CA VAL A 53 -5.50 14.46 13.67
C VAL A 53 -6.98 14.80 13.82
N PRO A 54 -7.47 15.89 13.18
CA PRO A 54 -8.81 16.44 13.44
C PRO A 54 -9.96 15.72 12.73
N THR A 55 -9.70 14.63 12.01
CA THR A 55 -10.73 13.92 11.24
C THR A 55 -10.35 12.45 11.03
N ASP A 56 -11.35 11.61 10.83
CA ASP A 56 -11.21 10.21 10.41
C ASP A 56 -11.26 10.02 8.87
N SER A 57 -11.37 11.12 8.13
CA SER A 57 -11.45 11.10 6.66
C SER A 57 -10.49 12.14 6.08
N ILE A 58 -9.43 11.67 5.48
CA ILE A 58 -8.35 12.48 4.91
C ILE A 58 -8.43 12.38 3.40
N VAL A 59 -8.14 13.46 2.70
CA VAL A 59 -8.01 13.48 1.24
C VAL A 59 -6.58 13.78 0.82
N MET A 60 -6.20 13.31 -0.34
CA MET A 60 -4.92 13.61 -0.96
C MET A 60 -5.14 13.85 -2.46
N THR A 61 -4.74 15.01 -2.94
CA THR A 61 -4.83 15.37 -4.35
C THR A 61 -3.87 14.52 -5.19
N VAL A 62 -4.36 14.04 -6.34
CA VAL A 62 -3.59 13.14 -7.23
C VAL A 62 -3.14 13.91 -8.46
N ASP A 63 -1.82 13.99 -8.67
CA ASP A 63 -1.25 14.46 -9.94
C ASP A 63 -1.39 13.37 -11.02
N LYS A 64 -2.43 13.51 -11.85
CA LYS A 64 -2.73 12.57 -12.93
C LYS A 64 -1.58 12.42 -13.92
N ALA A 65 -0.87 13.51 -14.22
CA ALA A 65 0.25 13.47 -15.13
C ALA A 65 1.45 12.71 -14.57
N ALA A 66 1.71 12.87 -13.27
CA ALA A 66 2.74 12.10 -12.58
C ALA A 66 2.39 10.62 -12.48
N VAL A 67 1.12 10.28 -12.19
CA VAL A 67 0.64 8.89 -12.20
C VAL A 67 0.86 8.24 -13.56
N LEU A 68 0.54 8.91 -14.66
CA LEU A 68 0.77 8.41 -16.01
C LEU A 68 2.26 8.16 -16.31
N ARG A 69 3.14 9.06 -15.85
CA ARG A 69 4.60 8.90 -16.02
C ARG A 69 5.20 7.83 -15.11
N SER A 70 4.56 7.47 -14.03
CA SER A 70 5.10 6.56 -13.01
C SER A 70 5.23 5.10 -13.46
N GLY A 71 4.61 4.73 -14.59
CA GLY A 71 4.57 3.35 -15.09
C GLY A 71 3.81 2.37 -14.20
N MET A 72 2.93 2.85 -13.30
CA MET A 72 2.06 1.95 -12.55
C MET A 72 0.93 1.40 -13.43
N LYS A 73 0.47 0.19 -13.11
CA LYS A 73 -0.70 -0.41 -13.79
C LYS A 73 -1.93 0.45 -13.51
N LEU A 74 -2.66 0.79 -14.55
CA LEU A 74 -3.93 1.50 -14.48
C LEU A 74 -5.08 0.48 -14.57
N PRO A 75 -5.81 0.22 -13.47
CA PRO A 75 -6.81 -0.86 -13.43
C PRO A 75 -7.92 -0.74 -14.47
N HIS A 76 -8.34 0.48 -14.76
CA HIS A 76 -9.46 0.79 -15.65
C HIS A 76 -9.11 1.80 -16.76
N GLY A 77 -7.81 1.92 -17.09
CA GLY A 77 -7.35 2.84 -18.13
C GLY A 77 -7.04 4.26 -17.62
N LYS A 78 -6.67 5.15 -18.53
CA LYS A 78 -6.17 6.50 -18.20
C LYS A 78 -7.22 7.41 -17.58
N ASP A 79 -8.47 7.25 -18.00
CA ASP A 79 -9.61 8.09 -17.54
C ASP A 79 -10.08 7.72 -16.13
N SER A 80 -9.62 6.59 -15.58
CA SER A 80 -9.95 6.14 -14.24
C SER A 80 -9.08 6.73 -13.14
N ILE A 81 -8.09 7.58 -13.47
CA ILE A 81 -7.23 8.19 -12.46
C ILE A 81 -8.06 9.17 -11.63
N PRO A 82 -8.22 8.92 -10.31
CA PRO A 82 -9.03 9.80 -9.47
C PRO A 82 -8.36 11.17 -9.32
N GLU A 83 -9.17 12.18 -9.06
CA GLU A 83 -8.65 13.52 -8.71
C GLU A 83 -8.15 13.57 -7.28
N LYS A 84 -8.79 12.80 -6.40
CA LYS A 84 -8.46 12.71 -4.98
C LYS A 84 -8.46 11.25 -4.52
N MET A 85 -7.50 10.91 -3.69
CA MET A 85 -7.45 9.68 -2.92
C MET A 85 -8.08 9.95 -1.55
N HIS A 86 -8.97 9.06 -1.10
CA HIS A 86 -9.69 9.20 0.17
C HIS A 86 -9.21 8.15 1.17
N ILE A 87 -8.53 8.57 2.20
CA ILE A 87 -8.01 7.69 3.25
C ILE A 87 -8.99 7.72 4.43
N SER A 88 -9.47 6.54 4.84
CA SER A 88 -10.38 6.39 5.97
C SER A 88 -9.64 5.86 7.20
N LEU A 89 -9.75 6.59 8.30
CA LEU A 89 -9.24 6.20 9.62
C LEU A 89 -10.35 5.71 10.55
N ARG A 90 -11.53 5.41 10.01
CA ARG A 90 -12.67 4.95 10.81
C ARG A 90 -12.29 3.73 11.63
N GLY A 91 -12.65 3.77 12.91
CA GLY A 91 -12.34 2.70 13.87
C GLY A 91 -10.95 2.81 14.51
N LYS A 92 -10.06 3.66 14.01
CA LYS A 92 -8.80 3.98 14.68
C LYS A 92 -9.00 5.13 15.65
N ARG A 93 -8.44 4.99 16.86
CA ARG A 93 -8.43 6.05 17.88
C ARG A 93 -7.17 6.89 17.84
N MET A 94 -6.09 6.31 17.33
CA MET A 94 -4.78 6.94 17.27
C MET A 94 -3.97 6.38 16.10
N LEU A 95 -2.97 7.14 15.68
CA LEU A 95 -1.92 6.72 14.76
C LEU A 95 -0.62 6.59 15.55
N THR A 96 0.13 5.53 15.26
CA THR A 96 1.49 5.37 15.77
C THR A 96 2.44 6.31 15.04
N LYS A 97 3.62 6.55 15.61
CA LYS A 97 4.67 7.34 14.97
C LYS A 97 5.06 6.78 13.60
N SER A 98 5.12 5.45 13.45
CA SER A 98 5.42 4.80 12.18
C SER A 98 4.33 5.02 11.13
N GLU A 99 3.05 4.98 11.50
CA GLU A 99 1.96 5.30 10.58
C GLU A 99 1.98 6.79 10.20
N MET A 100 2.25 7.67 11.15
CA MET A 100 2.38 9.10 10.87
C MET A 100 3.54 9.39 9.90
N MET A 101 4.68 8.67 10.01
CA MET A 101 5.77 8.78 9.04
C MET A 101 5.34 8.34 7.62
N VAL A 102 4.48 7.33 7.50
CA VAL A 102 3.90 6.94 6.20
C VAL A 102 3.05 8.08 5.64
N TYR A 103 2.22 8.71 6.46
CA TYR A 103 1.42 9.85 6.04
C TYR A 103 2.27 11.07 5.67
N GLU A 104 3.34 11.32 6.39
CA GLU A 104 4.31 12.37 6.06
C GLU A 104 4.95 12.13 4.68
N MET A 105 5.35 10.88 4.41
CA MET A 105 5.86 10.51 3.09
C MET A 105 4.80 10.69 2.00
N LEU A 106 3.54 10.32 2.28
CA LEU A 106 2.43 10.48 1.34
C LEU A 106 2.10 11.95 1.08
N ALA A 107 2.10 12.80 2.11
CA ALA A 107 1.84 14.24 1.97
C ALA A 107 2.80 14.94 1.00
N HIS A 108 4.03 14.41 0.89
CA HIS A 108 5.06 14.89 -0.03
C HIS A 108 5.23 14.01 -1.27
N HIS A 109 4.35 13.01 -1.42
CA HIS A 109 4.42 12.07 -2.54
C HIS A 109 3.85 12.67 -3.82
N ASN A 110 4.65 12.70 -4.85
CA ASN A 110 4.27 13.24 -6.16
C ASN A 110 4.06 12.15 -7.24
N TRP A 111 3.89 10.89 -6.82
CA TRP A 111 3.68 9.72 -7.68
C TRP A 111 4.83 9.38 -8.65
N THR A 112 5.90 10.19 -8.73
CA THR A 112 7.03 9.92 -9.63
C THR A 112 7.95 8.84 -9.07
N ARG A 113 8.11 8.76 -7.75
CA ARG A 113 8.85 7.70 -7.06
C ARG A 113 7.87 6.72 -6.46
N PRO A 114 8.04 5.40 -6.66
CA PRO A 114 7.13 4.42 -6.08
C PRO A 114 7.32 4.35 -4.55
N LEU A 115 6.22 4.30 -3.81
CA LEU A 115 6.19 3.95 -2.39
C LEU A 115 5.69 2.52 -2.28
N TYR A 116 6.41 1.68 -1.54
CA TYR A 116 6.07 0.28 -1.34
C TYR A 116 5.88 -0.05 0.13
N MET A 117 4.92 -0.91 0.39
CA MET A 117 4.76 -1.60 1.67
C MET A 117 5.20 -3.06 1.53
N SER A 118 5.96 -3.54 2.53
CA SER A 118 6.34 -4.94 2.57
C SER A 118 5.12 -5.86 2.76
N THR A 119 5.11 -7.00 2.10
CA THR A 119 4.07 -8.02 2.30
C THR A 119 4.15 -8.74 3.65
N THR A 120 5.21 -8.51 4.42
CA THR A 120 5.34 -8.99 5.81
C THR A 120 4.70 -8.07 6.84
N LEU A 121 4.22 -6.89 6.40
CA LEU A 121 3.50 -5.95 7.25
C LEU A 121 2.10 -6.51 7.54
N GLY A 122 1.76 -6.66 8.83
CA GLY A 122 0.41 -7.08 9.23
C GLY A 122 -0.67 -6.08 8.79
N GLY A 123 -1.90 -6.55 8.53
CA GLY A 123 -3.01 -5.71 8.08
C GLY A 123 -3.25 -4.47 8.94
N ASP A 124 -3.18 -4.63 10.27
CA ASP A 124 -3.40 -3.55 11.23
C ASP A 124 -2.39 -2.38 11.09
N ASN A 125 -1.23 -2.65 10.48
CA ASN A 125 -0.15 -1.67 10.30
C ASN A 125 -0.11 -1.01 8.91
N GLN A 126 -1.11 -1.24 8.07
CA GLN A 126 -1.17 -0.70 6.70
C GLN A 126 -1.67 0.76 6.65
N ALA A 127 -1.77 1.40 7.80
CA ALA A 127 -2.13 2.83 7.91
C ALA A 127 -3.43 3.22 7.17
N GLY A 128 -4.43 2.31 7.09
CA GLY A 128 -5.68 2.57 6.35
C GLY A 128 -5.51 2.63 4.82
N LEU A 129 -4.39 2.12 4.29
CA LEU A 129 -4.09 2.11 2.85
C LEU A 129 -4.40 0.77 2.18
N ASP A 130 -5.01 -0.18 2.90
CA ASP A 130 -5.28 -1.56 2.44
C ASP A 130 -5.88 -1.62 1.03
N ASN A 131 -6.87 -0.76 0.78
CA ASN A 131 -7.56 -0.71 -0.51
C ASN A 131 -6.77 -0.04 -1.64
N TYR A 132 -5.58 0.49 -1.34
CA TYR A 132 -4.75 1.25 -2.28
C TYR A 132 -3.43 0.55 -2.60
N LEU A 133 -3.28 -0.71 -2.16
CA LEU A 133 -2.07 -1.49 -2.31
C LEU A 133 -2.15 -2.41 -3.52
N MET A 134 -1.28 -2.21 -4.50
CA MET A 134 -1.13 -3.08 -5.67
C MET A 134 0.08 -3.99 -5.51
N LEU A 135 -0.14 -5.29 -5.40
CA LEU A 135 0.89 -6.29 -5.23
C LEU A 135 1.69 -6.45 -6.54
N GLU A 136 3.01 -6.24 -6.45
CA GLU A 136 3.95 -6.37 -7.57
C GLU A 136 4.97 -7.50 -7.37
N GLY A 137 4.81 -8.30 -6.32
CA GLY A 137 5.69 -9.41 -5.95
C GLY A 137 5.74 -9.61 -4.45
N LEU A 138 6.86 -9.28 -3.81
CA LEU A 138 7.08 -9.34 -2.35
C LEU A 138 6.87 -7.98 -1.68
N ALA A 139 6.39 -7.01 -2.42
CA ALA A 139 6.00 -5.71 -1.93
C ALA A 139 4.75 -5.23 -2.66
N ALA A 140 3.93 -4.44 -1.98
CA ALA A 140 2.74 -3.83 -2.53
C ALA A 140 2.99 -2.33 -2.74
N ARG A 141 2.79 -1.86 -3.96
CA ARG A 141 2.92 -0.45 -4.32
C ARG A 141 1.70 0.32 -3.86
N VAL A 142 1.90 1.45 -3.21
CA VAL A 142 0.83 2.40 -2.92
C VAL A 142 0.40 3.08 -4.21
N THR A 143 -0.90 3.03 -4.49
CA THR A 143 -1.52 3.62 -5.70
C THR A 143 -2.66 4.54 -5.30
N PRO A 144 -3.07 5.49 -6.15
CA PRO A 144 -4.23 6.33 -5.88
C PRO A 144 -5.57 5.62 -6.16
N PHE A 145 -5.53 4.39 -6.67
CA PHE A 145 -6.71 3.63 -7.06
C PHE A 145 -7.27 2.83 -5.89
N LYS A 146 -8.58 2.82 -5.74
CA LYS A 146 -9.27 1.92 -4.83
C LYS A 146 -9.44 0.57 -5.52
N LEU A 147 -8.62 -0.43 -5.13
CA LEU A 147 -8.41 -1.67 -5.88
C LEU A 147 -9.34 -2.82 -5.46
N GLY A 148 -9.96 -2.75 -4.28
CA GLY A 148 -10.70 -3.89 -3.72
C GLY A 148 -9.82 -5.16 -3.66
N ASP A 149 -10.42 -6.32 -3.96
CA ASP A 149 -9.74 -7.63 -3.93
C ASP A 149 -8.77 -7.88 -5.10
N SER A 150 -8.63 -6.94 -6.03
CA SER A 150 -7.92 -7.12 -7.31
C SER A 150 -6.55 -6.45 -7.37
N GLY A 151 -6.01 -6.06 -6.24
CA GLY A 151 -4.76 -5.31 -6.17
C GLY A 151 -3.50 -6.07 -6.58
N VAL A 152 -3.47 -6.71 -7.76
CA VAL A 152 -2.30 -7.44 -8.28
C VAL A 152 -1.92 -6.92 -9.67
N ASP A 153 -0.68 -6.47 -9.82
CA ASP A 153 -0.08 -6.25 -11.13
C ASP A 153 0.50 -7.57 -11.64
N THR A 154 -0.33 -8.33 -12.35
CA THR A 154 0.01 -9.68 -12.83
C THR A 154 1.21 -9.70 -13.76
N GLU A 155 1.37 -8.71 -14.64
CA GLU A 155 2.51 -8.66 -15.58
C GLU A 155 3.82 -8.38 -14.84
N ARG A 156 3.83 -7.37 -13.97
CA ARG A 156 5.03 -7.03 -13.19
C ARG A 156 5.38 -8.12 -12.19
N MET A 157 4.37 -8.66 -11.51
CA MET A 157 4.57 -9.74 -10.54
C MET A 157 5.09 -11.00 -11.22
N TYR A 158 4.54 -11.37 -12.41
CA TYR A 158 5.01 -12.49 -13.20
C TYR A 158 6.48 -12.28 -13.65
N ASP A 159 6.82 -11.11 -14.18
CA ASP A 159 8.19 -10.81 -14.59
C ASP A 159 9.18 -10.87 -13.41
N ASN A 160 8.78 -10.34 -12.24
CA ASN A 160 9.59 -10.41 -11.03
C ASN A 160 9.83 -11.86 -10.59
N PHE A 161 8.78 -12.68 -10.48
CA PHE A 161 8.90 -14.06 -10.03
C PHE A 161 9.63 -14.97 -11.04
N MET A 162 9.39 -14.77 -12.32
CA MET A 162 9.95 -15.66 -13.34
C MET A 162 11.38 -15.30 -13.74
N LYS A 163 11.77 -14.00 -13.67
CA LYS A 163 13.04 -13.55 -14.25
C LYS A 163 13.96 -12.82 -13.28
N LYS A 164 13.43 -12.02 -12.34
CA LYS A 164 14.25 -11.11 -11.53
C LYS A 164 14.59 -11.66 -10.16
N PHE A 165 13.66 -12.36 -9.52
CA PHE A 165 13.87 -12.89 -8.17
C PHE A 165 14.87 -14.06 -8.20
N ARG A 166 15.69 -14.11 -7.17
CA ARG A 166 16.65 -15.19 -6.92
C ARG A 166 16.19 -15.96 -5.68
N TYR A 167 16.09 -17.27 -5.82
CA TYR A 167 15.55 -18.15 -4.78
C TYR A 167 16.66 -18.88 -3.99
N GLY A 168 17.92 -18.53 -4.23
CA GLY A 168 19.06 -19.20 -3.60
C GLY A 168 19.10 -20.70 -3.95
N HIS A 169 19.57 -21.48 -3.00
CA HIS A 169 19.66 -22.94 -3.16
C HIS A 169 18.62 -23.70 -2.34
N ILE A 170 17.43 -23.08 -2.08
CA ILE A 170 16.37 -23.69 -1.24
C ILE A 170 15.90 -25.02 -1.83
N ALA A 171 15.91 -25.17 -3.15
CA ALA A 171 15.53 -26.43 -3.81
C ALA A 171 16.56 -27.58 -3.63
N ASP A 172 17.77 -27.28 -3.21
CA ASP A 172 18.81 -28.29 -2.98
C ASP A 172 18.53 -29.03 -1.64
N PRO A 173 18.35 -30.37 -1.66
CA PRO A 173 18.05 -31.14 -0.46
C PRO A 173 19.20 -31.16 0.57
N LYS A 174 20.40 -30.74 0.19
CA LYS A 174 21.56 -30.61 1.09
C LYS A 174 21.53 -29.32 1.90
N VAL A 175 20.70 -28.33 1.51
CA VAL A 175 20.58 -27.06 2.21
C VAL A 175 19.58 -27.21 3.35
N TYR A 176 20.04 -26.91 4.56
CA TYR A 176 19.14 -26.83 5.71
C TYR A 176 18.33 -25.54 5.67
N VAL A 177 17.03 -25.68 5.78
CA VAL A 177 16.06 -24.56 5.82
C VAL A 177 15.51 -24.47 7.24
N ASP A 178 15.91 -23.43 7.98
CA ASP A 178 15.42 -23.20 9.33
C ASP A 178 13.97 -22.72 9.34
N GLN A 179 13.37 -22.64 10.54
CA GLN A 179 11.96 -22.24 10.70
C GLN A 179 11.68 -20.81 10.20
N THR A 180 12.63 -19.90 10.32
CA THR A 180 12.47 -18.49 9.88
C THR A 180 12.47 -18.40 8.36
N VAL A 181 13.40 -19.09 7.71
CA VAL A 181 13.45 -19.20 6.25
C VAL A 181 12.21 -19.94 5.73
N MET A 182 11.76 -20.99 6.44
CA MET A 182 10.56 -21.73 6.09
C MET A 182 9.32 -20.82 6.03
N ARG A 183 9.10 -19.96 7.02
CA ARG A 183 8.00 -18.98 7.01
C ARG A 183 8.07 -18.04 5.80
N THR A 184 9.28 -17.62 5.44
CA THR A 184 9.50 -16.81 4.23
C THR A 184 9.14 -17.60 2.97
N CYS A 185 9.51 -18.87 2.90
CA CYS A 185 9.15 -19.75 1.78
C CYS A 185 7.63 -19.92 1.64
N TYR A 186 6.90 -20.07 2.75
CA TYR A 186 5.42 -20.10 2.73
C TYR A 186 4.83 -18.80 2.20
N THR A 187 5.35 -17.66 2.62
CA THR A 187 4.93 -16.36 2.08
C THR A 187 5.14 -16.29 0.57
N HIS A 188 6.28 -16.74 0.06
CA HIS A 188 6.54 -16.78 -1.39
C HIS A 188 5.54 -17.68 -2.10
N ARG A 189 5.29 -18.89 -1.57
CA ARG A 189 4.31 -19.83 -2.15
C ARG A 189 2.91 -19.21 -2.21
N MET A 190 2.46 -18.55 -1.13
CA MET A 190 1.19 -17.83 -1.14
C MET A 190 1.14 -16.74 -2.22
N ARG A 191 2.23 -16.02 -2.45
CA ARG A 191 2.30 -14.99 -3.49
C ARG A 191 2.26 -15.59 -4.90
N PHE A 192 2.89 -16.74 -5.14
CA PHE A 192 2.74 -17.49 -6.39
C PHE A 192 1.28 -17.92 -6.61
N ALA A 193 0.61 -18.42 -5.56
CA ALA A 193 -0.80 -18.80 -5.65
C ALA A 193 -1.71 -17.60 -5.98
N GLN A 194 -1.49 -16.45 -5.35
CA GLN A 194 -2.23 -15.21 -5.65
C GLN A 194 -2.02 -14.76 -7.09
N LEU A 195 -0.78 -14.81 -7.58
CA LEU A 195 -0.47 -14.51 -8.98
C LEU A 195 -1.22 -15.47 -9.92
N ALA A 196 -1.16 -16.76 -9.65
CA ALA A 196 -1.82 -17.78 -10.49
C ALA A 196 -3.34 -17.58 -10.50
N GLN A 197 -3.96 -17.34 -9.34
CA GLN A 197 -5.40 -17.06 -9.24
C GLN A 197 -5.80 -15.85 -10.08
N GLN A 198 -5.04 -14.76 -9.98
CA GLN A 198 -5.34 -13.55 -10.74
C GLN A 198 -5.13 -13.74 -12.24
N LEU A 199 -4.07 -14.47 -12.65
CA LEU A 199 -3.85 -14.83 -14.04
C LEU A 199 -4.98 -15.69 -14.61
N ILE A 200 -5.54 -16.61 -13.82
CA ILE A 200 -6.69 -17.41 -14.21
C ILE A 200 -7.93 -16.53 -14.41
N LYS A 201 -8.19 -15.59 -13.48
CA LYS A 201 -9.29 -14.61 -13.63
C LYS A 201 -9.15 -13.75 -14.88
N GLU A 202 -7.91 -13.42 -15.28
CA GLU A 202 -7.60 -12.69 -16.51
C GLU A 202 -7.60 -13.58 -17.78
N GLY A 203 -7.92 -14.89 -17.68
CA GLY A 203 -7.91 -15.83 -18.79
C GLY A 203 -6.51 -16.30 -19.23
N LYS A 204 -5.45 -15.95 -18.51
CA LYS A 204 -4.04 -16.24 -18.84
C LYS A 204 -3.58 -17.58 -18.22
N ARG A 205 -4.30 -18.67 -18.50
CA ARG A 205 -4.08 -19.99 -17.86
C ARG A 205 -2.67 -20.53 -18.05
N ASP A 206 -2.07 -20.36 -19.23
CA ASP A 206 -0.71 -20.83 -19.50
C ASP A 206 0.35 -20.13 -18.65
N LYS A 207 0.20 -18.82 -18.41
CA LYS A 207 1.07 -18.08 -17.50
C LYS A 207 0.86 -18.54 -16.06
N ALA A 208 -0.37 -18.82 -15.65
CA ALA A 208 -0.67 -19.33 -14.31
C ALA A 208 -0.01 -20.69 -14.08
N LEU A 209 -0.11 -21.61 -15.03
CA LEU A 209 0.54 -22.92 -14.95
C LEU A 209 2.06 -22.77 -14.82
N LYS A 210 2.70 -21.98 -15.70
CA LYS A 210 4.15 -21.73 -15.63
C LYS A 210 4.59 -21.11 -14.30
N ALA A 211 3.77 -20.24 -13.71
CA ALA A 211 4.07 -19.67 -12.40
C ALA A 211 4.02 -20.72 -11.28
N LEU A 212 3.04 -21.63 -11.31
CA LEU A 212 2.94 -22.72 -10.35
C LEU A 212 4.07 -23.76 -10.53
N GLU A 213 4.41 -24.12 -11.76
CA GLU A 213 5.56 -24.98 -12.07
C GLU A 213 6.87 -24.36 -11.56
N LYS A 214 7.04 -23.04 -11.75
CA LYS A 214 8.20 -22.31 -11.20
C LYS A 214 8.21 -22.36 -9.68
N CYS A 215 7.07 -22.17 -9.04
CA CYS A 215 6.95 -22.27 -7.58
C CYS A 215 7.43 -23.64 -7.09
N GLU A 216 6.95 -24.74 -7.68
CA GLU A 216 7.34 -26.09 -7.30
C GLU A 216 8.84 -26.36 -7.59
N GLN A 217 9.38 -25.81 -8.67
CA GLN A 217 10.80 -25.92 -9.00
C GLN A 217 11.70 -25.25 -7.94
N VAL A 218 11.31 -24.06 -7.46
CA VAL A 218 12.17 -23.26 -6.55
C VAL A 218 11.87 -23.50 -5.08
N LEU A 219 10.68 -24.00 -4.74
CA LEU A 219 10.20 -24.30 -3.39
C LEU A 219 9.54 -25.71 -3.39
N PRO A 220 10.31 -26.77 -3.70
CA PRO A 220 9.73 -28.11 -3.81
C PRO A 220 9.16 -28.60 -2.48
N GLN A 221 8.09 -29.38 -2.54
CA GLN A 221 7.40 -29.93 -1.36
C GLN A 221 8.34 -30.67 -0.39
N ARG A 222 9.36 -31.34 -0.89
CA ARG A 222 10.36 -32.05 -0.07
C ARG A 222 11.18 -31.14 0.85
N GLN A 223 11.40 -29.88 0.45
CA GLN A 223 12.18 -28.88 1.22
C GLN A 223 11.26 -27.92 1.97
N VAL A 224 10.14 -27.56 1.36
CA VAL A 224 9.12 -26.69 1.90
C VAL A 224 7.79 -27.44 1.86
N PRO A 225 7.42 -28.22 2.88
CA PRO A 225 6.18 -28.98 2.89
C PRO A 225 4.95 -28.09 2.69
N TYR A 226 3.87 -28.63 2.11
CA TYR A 226 2.59 -27.95 2.13
C TYR A 226 2.06 -27.93 3.56
N GLU A 227 1.59 -26.77 4.03
CA GLU A 227 0.82 -26.71 5.26
C GLU A 227 -0.55 -27.38 5.02
N VAL A 228 -0.95 -28.26 5.94
CA VAL A 228 -2.24 -28.97 5.94
C VAL A 228 -3.23 -28.17 6.78
#